data_8ad1ccbed423b66d1fae4c18b9791a4f
#
_entry.id   8ad1ccbed423b66d1fae4c18b9791a4f
#
_cell.length_a   1.000
_cell.length_b   1.000
_cell.length_c   1.000
_cell.angle_alpha   90.00
_cell.angle_beta   90.00
_cell.angle_gamma   90.00
#
_symmetry.space_group_name_H-M   'P 1'
#
loop_
_entity.id
_entity.type
_entity.pdbx_description
1 polymer ?
#
loop_
_entity_poly.entity_id
_entity_poly.type
_entity_poly.pdbx_seq_one_letter_code
_entity_poly.pdbx_strand_id
1 'polypeptide(L)'
;MGQLQLRAEVHGERLLQARELFFEQGDHPDGLVDPLILRSWERCRRFGVGDPHLTDVTSTMDRVALKTEQERNRFLLTQSRPIMEHVFEQIRESGSMVILADANGLLLETVGDPDFVSRADRVSLMAGASWDENLRGTNAIGTALAEESPVTVLGAEHFLQHNGFLTCCASPIYGPDGR
;
A
#
# COMPACT_ATOMS: atom_id res chain seq x y z
N MET A 1 -26.83 0.19 13.66
CA MET A 1 -25.94 1.08 12.88
C MET A 1 -25.10 2.01 13.76
N GLY A 2 -25.61 2.56 14.86
CA GLY A 2 -24.88 3.54 15.70
C GLY A 2 -23.58 3.09 16.36
N GLN A 3 -23.45 1.84 16.81
CA GLN A 3 -22.24 1.39 17.51
C GLN A 3 -21.01 1.18 16.59
N LEU A 4 -21.23 0.73 15.37
CA LEU A 4 -20.15 0.60 14.37
C LEU A 4 -19.63 1.97 13.91
N GLN A 5 -20.54 2.91 13.73
CA GLN A 5 -20.22 4.27 13.33
C GLN A 5 -19.44 5.01 14.43
N LEU A 6 -19.87 4.88 15.69
CA LEU A 6 -19.17 5.45 16.84
C LEU A 6 -17.75 4.86 17.02
N ARG A 7 -17.58 3.56 16.79
CA ARG A 7 -16.25 2.90 16.84
C ARG A 7 -15.32 3.40 15.73
N ALA A 8 -15.84 3.61 14.53
CA ALA A 8 -15.07 4.15 13.40
C ALA A 8 -14.64 5.60 13.65
N GLU A 9 -15.52 6.43 14.22
CA GLU A 9 -15.23 7.82 14.59
C GLU A 9 -14.14 7.89 15.67
N VAL A 10 -14.28 7.12 16.75
CA VAL A 10 -13.27 7.05 17.83
C VAL A 10 -11.92 6.53 17.32
N HIS A 11 -11.93 5.56 16.41
CA HIS A 11 -10.70 5.08 15.78
C HIS A 11 -10.05 6.16 14.92
N GLY A 12 -10.83 6.90 14.15
CA GLY A 12 -10.36 8.02 13.34
C GLY A 12 -9.72 9.14 14.16
N GLU A 13 -10.35 9.55 15.25
CA GLU A 13 -9.81 10.59 16.15
C GLU A 13 -8.49 10.16 16.80
N ARG A 14 -8.41 8.92 17.29
CA ARG A 14 -7.18 8.36 17.87
C ARG A 14 -6.05 8.32 16.85
N LEU A 15 -6.34 7.94 15.62
CA LEU A 15 -5.36 7.89 14.55
C LEU A 15 -4.86 9.28 14.15
N LEU A 16 -5.73 10.28 14.10
CA LEU A 16 -5.33 11.67 13.86
C LEU A 16 -4.41 12.19 14.99
N GLN A 17 -4.75 11.91 16.23
CA GLN A 17 -3.90 12.22 17.39
C GLN A 17 -2.55 11.52 17.30
N ALA A 18 -2.52 10.23 16.93
CA ALA A 18 -1.28 9.48 16.72
C ALA A 18 -0.39 10.13 15.67
N ARG A 19 -0.98 10.60 14.56
CA ARG A 19 -0.26 11.31 13.50
C ARG A 19 0.32 12.62 13.98
N GLU A 20 -0.46 13.43 14.70
CA GLU A 20 0.02 14.70 15.25
C GLU A 20 1.22 14.48 16.16
N LEU A 21 1.12 13.54 17.11
CA LEU A 21 2.23 13.18 18.01
C LEU A 21 3.45 12.75 17.21
N PHE A 22 3.30 11.84 16.27
CA PHE A 22 4.43 11.26 15.53
C PHE A 22 5.05 12.24 14.56
N PHE A 23 4.27 12.87 13.68
CA PHE A 23 4.80 13.65 12.55
C PHE A 23 5.08 15.12 12.90
N GLU A 24 4.33 15.71 13.83
CA GLU A 24 4.46 17.13 14.15
C GLU A 24 5.26 17.37 15.43
N GLN A 25 5.03 16.54 16.47
CA GLN A 25 5.71 16.71 17.76
C GLN A 25 6.97 15.85 17.88
N GLY A 26 7.10 14.80 17.04
CA GLY A 26 8.23 13.86 17.11
C GLY A 26 8.13 12.87 18.26
N ASP A 27 6.99 12.84 18.95
CA ASP A 27 6.71 11.98 20.08
C ASP A 27 6.23 10.58 19.66
N HIS A 28 6.21 9.64 20.59
CA HIS A 28 5.81 8.27 20.35
C HIS A 28 4.31 8.08 20.65
N PRO A 29 3.47 7.72 19.65
CA PRO A 29 2.02 7.60 19.83
C PRO A 29 1.61 6.23 20.41
N ASP A 30 2.21 5.83 21.53
CA ASP A 30 1.99 4.52 22.15
C ASP A 30 0.51 4.24 22.43
N GLY A 31 0.05 3.09 21.94
CA GLY A 31 -1.32 2.62 22.14
C GLY A 31 -2.40 3.36 21.34
N LEU A 32 -2.04 4.35 20.51
CA LEU A 32 -2.98 5.07 19.65
C LEU A 32 -3.05 4.49 18.23
N VAL A 33 -2.02 3.80 17.79
CA VAL A 33 -1.91 3.15 16.48
C VAL A 33 -1.44 1.71 16.65
N ASP A 34 -1.74 0.86 15.67
CA ASP A 34 -1.25 -0.52 15.67
C ASP A 34 0.29 -0.55 15.76
N PRO A 35 0.88 -1.40 16.61
CA PRO A 35 2.34 -1.51 16.73
C PRO A 35 3.06 -1.83 15.42
N LEU A 36 2.42 -2.57 14.49
CA LEU A 36 2.96 -2.84 13.17
C LEU A 36 3.04 -1.56 12.34
N ILE A 37 1.99 -0.76 12.33
CA ILE A 37 1.93 0.53 11.64
C ILE A 37 2.97 1.49 12.23
N LEU A 38 3.09 1.53 13.55
CA LEU A 38 4.08 2.38 14.21
C LEU A 38 5.53 2.00 13.81
N ARG A 39 5.86 0.71 13.80
CA ARG A 39 7.17 0.25 13.31
C ARG A 39 7.43 0.67 11.86
N SER A 40 6.40 0.56 11.01
CA SER A 40 6.48 1.02 9.63
C SER A 40 6.72 2.54 9.55
N TRP A 41 5.99 3.35 10.32
CA TRP A 41 6.20 4.79 10.38
C TRP A 41 7.63 5.15 10.81
N GLU A 42 8.18 4.44 11.78
CA GLU A 42 9.56 4.62 12.24
C GLU A 42 10.59 4.26 11.17
N ARG A 43 10.38 3.18 10.41
CA ARG A 43 11.23 2.83 9.26
C ARG A 43 11.18 3.91 8.20
N CYS A 44 9.99 4.33 7.81
CA CYS A 44 9.77 5.37 6.80
C CYS A 44 10.45 6.70 7.20
N ARG A 45 10.33 7.11 8.46
CA ARG A 45 11.00 8.31 8.97
C ARG A 45 12.53 8.19 8.89
N ARG A 46 13.09 7.02 9.22
CA ARG A 46 14.54 6.75 9.10
C ARG A 46 15.04 6.79 7.66
N PHE A 47 14.21 6.40 6.69
CA PHE A 47 14.52 6.50 5.26
C PHE A 47 14.32 7.90 4.68
N GLY A 48 13.75 8.83 5.44
CA GLY A 48 13.48 10.18 4.95
C GLY A 48 12.31 10.24 3.97
N VAL A 49 11.36 9.30 4.05
CA VAL A 49 10.18 9.31 3.18
C VAL A 49 9.40 10.61 3.38
N GLY A 50 9.01 11.24 2.26
CA GLY A 50 8.31 12.52 2.28
C GLY A 50 9.22 13.75 2.24
N ASP A 51 10.54 13.58 2.27
CA ASP A 51 11.48 14.65 1.98
C ASP A 51 11.54 14.88 0.46
N PRO A 52 11.11 16.05 -0.04
CA PRO A 52 11.11 16.35 -1.47
C PRO A 52 12.52 16.38 -2.09
N HIS A 53 13.57 16.42 -1.28
CA HIS A 53 14.96 16.40 -1.75
C HIS A 53 15.54 14.98 -1.90
N LEU A 54 14.87 13.96 -1.32
CA LEU A 54 15.39 12.59 -1.28
C LEU A 54 14.69 11.62 -2.23
N THR A 55 13.44 11.89 -2.62
CA THR A 55 12.65 10.93 -3.38
C THR A 55 11.83 11.59 -4.50
N ASP A 56 12.12 11.22 -5.74
CA ASP A 56 11.15 11.38 -6.84
C ASP A 56 10.13 10.23 -6.79
N VAL A 57 9.09 10.43 -5.99
CA VAL A 57 8.03 9.43 -5.74
C VAL A 57 7.10 9.25 -6.94
N THR A 58 7.25 10.06 -8.00
CA THR A 58 6.34 10.07 -9.15
C THR A 58 6.84 9.24 -10.32
N SER A 59 8.08 8.76 -10.29
CA SER A 59 8.64 8.04 -11.42
C SER A 59 7.97 6.67 -11.59
N THR A 60 7.25 6.55 -12.71
CA THR A 60 6.67 5.29 -13.18
C THR A 60 7.53 4.78 -14.32
N MET A 61 7.78 3.49 -14.38
CA MET A 61 8.52 2.88 -15.49
C MET A 61 7.82 3.14 -16.82
N ASP A 62 8.59 3.33 -17.88
CA ASP A 62 8.04 3.33 -19.22
C ASP A 62 7.53 1.93 -19.61
N ARG A 63 6.73 1.87 -20.68
CA ARG A 63 6.10 0.62 -21.14
C ARG A 63 7.10 -0.48 -21.50
N VAL A 64 8.29 -0.13 -21.97
CA VAL A 64 9.31 -1.10 -22.39
C VAL A 64 9.97 -1.70 -21.16
N ALA A 65 10.33 -0.88 -20.20
CA ALA A 65 10.89 -1.31 -18.92
C ALA A 65 9.88 -2.17 -18.15
N LEU A 66 8.62 -1.75 -18.03
CA LEU A 66 7.57 -2.54 -17.40
C LEU A 66 7.40 -3.90 -18.07
N LYS A 67 7.37 -3.95 -19.40
CA LYS A 67 7.27 -5.23 -20.13
C LYS A 67 8.43 -6.16 -19.83
N THR A 68 9.64 -5.62 -19.68
CA THR A 68 10.83 -6.40 -19.31
C THR A 68 10.68 -6.99 -17.91
N GLU A 69 10.19 -6.21 -16.95
CA GLU A 69 9.96 -6.71 -15.58
C GLU A 69 8.79 -7.72 -15.53
N GLN A 70 7.74 -7.51 -16.30
CA GLN A 70 6.65 -8.48 -16.45
C GLN A 70 7.15 -9.82 -17.04
N GLU A 71 8.06 -9.78 -18.01
CA GLU A 71 8.63 -11.00 -18.58
C GLU A 71 9.54 -11.74 -17.58
N ARG A 72 10.31 -11.01 -16.77
CA ARG A 72 11.09 -11.59 -15.66
C ARG A 72 10.20 -12.28 -14.62
N ASN A 73 9.04 -11.69 -14.35
CA ASN A 73 8.04 -12.18 -13.41
C ASN A 73 6.94 -13.03 -14.08
N ARG A 74 7.18 -13.55 -15.28
CA ARG A 74 6.16 -14.23 -16.09
C ARG A 74 5.49 -15.40 -15.37
N PHE A 75 6.24 -16.17 -14.60
CA PHE A 75 5.68 -17.29 -13.84
C PHE A 75 4.68 -16.78 -12.79
N LEU A 76 5.07 -15.80 -11.98
CA LEU A 76 4.21 -15.18 -10.98
C LEU A 76 2.93 -14.61 -11.62
N LEU A 77 3.08 -13.83 -12.69
CA LEU A 77 1.95 -13.26 -13.43
C LEU A 77 0.99 -14.33 -13.97
N THR A 78 1.53 -15.39 -14.56
CA THR A 78 0.72 -16.47 -15.14
C THR A 78 -0.10 -17.20 -14.09
N GLN A 79 0.49 -17.46 -12.91
CA GLN A 79 -0.21 -18.14 -11.83
C GLN A 79 -1.19 -17.22 -11.10
N SER A 80 -0.88 -15.95 -10.95
CA SER A 80 -1.70 -15.02 -10.17
C SER A 80 -2.88 -14.45 -10.93
N ARG A 81 -2.79 -14.26 -12.25
CA ARG A 81 -3.86 -13.66 -13.07
C ARG A 81 -5.25 -14.27 -12.85
N PRO A 82 -5.43 -15.59 -12.95
CA PRO A 82 -6.75 -16.19 -12.75
C PRO A 82 -7.31 -15.93 -11.34
N ILE A 83 -6.41 -15.86 -10.35
CA ILE A 83 -6.77 -15.58 -8.96
C ILE A 83 -7.18 -14.11 -8.81
N MET A 84 -6.40 -13.18 -9.39
CA MET A 84 -6.73 -11.75 -9.38
C MET A 84 -8.09 -11.48 -10.02
N GLU A 85 -8.34 -12.10 -11.19
CA GLU A 85 -9.62 -11.98 -11.88
C GLU A 85 -10.77 -12.54 -11.03
N HIS A 86 -10.57 -13.71 -10.43
CA HIS A 86 -11.56 -14.31 -9.54
C HIS A 86 -11.85 -13.44 -8.31
N VAL A 87 -10.82 -12.91 -7.66
CA VAL A 87 -10.99 -12.00 -6.51
C VAL A 87 -11.71 -10.72 -6.96
N PHE A 88 -11.31 -10.14 -8.10
CA PHE A 88 -11.95 -8.93 -8.60
C PHE A 88 -13.43 -9.14 -8.91
N GLU A 89 -13.81 -10.28 -9.48
CA GLU A 89 -15.24 -10.61 -9.71
C GLU A 89 -16.07 -10.60 -8.40
N GLN A 90 -15.47 -10.95 -7.26
CA GLN A 90 -16.17 -10.92 -5.96
C GLN A 90 -16.33 -9.51 -5.40
N ILE A 91 -15.47 -8.57 -5.80
CA ILE A 91 -15.46 -7.19 -5.29
C ILE A 91 -15.82 -6.15 -6.35
N ARG A 92 -16.24 -6.58 -7.52
CA ARG A 92 -16.68 -5.69 -8.61
C ARG A 92 -17.74 -4.72 -8.13
N GLU A 93 -17.70 -3.49 -8.63
CA GLU A 93 -18.62 -2.40 -8.28
C GLU A 93 -18.52 -1.94 -6.81
N SER A 94 -17.51 -2.41 -6.06
CA SER A 94 -17.26 -1.91 -4.70
C SER A 94 -16.34 -0.68 -4.66
N GLY A 95 -15.88 -0.19 -5.83
CA GLY A 95 -14.90 0.88 -5.93
C GLY A 95 -13.51 0.42 -5.47
N SER A 96 -13.08 -0.75 -5.95
CA SER A 96 -11.85 -1.42 -5.52
C SER A 96 -10.99 -1.87 -6.68
N MET A 97 -9.77 -2.30 -6.38
CA MET A 97 -8.86 -2.93 -7.33
C MET A 97 -8.02 -4.03 -6.67
N VAL A 98 -7.56 -4.96 -7.48
CA VAL A 98 -6.60 -6.01 -7.13
C VAL A 98 -5.27 -5.70 -7.78
N ILE A 99 -4.18 -5.84 -7.05
CA ILE A 99 -2.84 -5.46 -7.47
C ILE A 99 -1.90 -6.64 -7.25
N LEU A 100 -1.03 -6.90 -8.21
CA LEU A 100 0.11 -7.79 -8.05
C LEU A 100 1.40 -6.97 -8.08
N ALA A 101 2.24 -7.15 -7.08
CA ALA A 101 3.57 -6.58 -7.00
C ALA A 101 4.65 -7.68 -6.99
N ASP A 102 5.86 -7.33 -7.39
CA ASP A 102 7.03 -8.18 -7.19
C ASP A 102 7.60 -8.06 -5.76
N ALA A 103 8.67 -8.81 -5.48
CA ALA A 103 9.34 -8.79 -4.16
C ALA A 103 10.00 -7.45 -3.80
N ASN A 104 10.10 -6.50 -4.74
CA ASN A 104 10.63 -5.16 -4.52
C ASN A 104 9.52 -4.09 -4.44
N GLY A 105 8.26 -4.51 -4.42
CA GLY A 105 7.12 -3.59 -4.39
C GLY A 105 6.82 -2.92 -5.73
N LEU A 106 7.41 -3.38 -6.84
CA LEU A 106 7.05 -2.92 -8.18
C LEU A 106 5.69 -3.49 -8.57
N LEU A 107 4.74 -2.63 -8.90
CA LEU A 107 3.42 -3.06 -9.36
C LEU A 107 3.51 -3.63 -10.78
N LEU A 108 3.23 -4.92 -10.92
CA LEU A 108 3.33 -5.64 -12.19
C LEU A 108 2.02 -5.61 -12.97
N GLU A 109 0.90 -5.74 -12.27
CA GLU A 109 -0.43 -5.82 -12.87
C GLU A 109 -1.50 -5.30 -11.91
N THR A 110 -2.54 -4.69 -12.48
CA THR A 110 -3.69 -4.18 -11.75
C THR A 110 -4.98 -4.50 -12.50
N VAL A 111 -6.03 -4.85 -11.76
CA VAL A 111 -7.40 -4.99 -12.27
C VAL A 111 -8.35 -4.33 -11.28
N GLY A 112 -9.27 -3.50 -11.74
CA GLY A 112 -10.12 -2.74 -10.83
C GLY A 112 -11.29 -2.04 -11.51
N ASP A 113 -12.17 -1.47 -10.70
CA ASP A 113 -13.27 -0.64 -11.16
C ASP A 113 -12.72 0.64 -11.83
N PRO A 114 -13.19 1.04 -13.02
CA PRO A 114 -12.63 2.15 -13.80
C PRO A 114 -12.54 3.47 -13.02
N ASP A 115 -13.57 3.80 -12.24
CA ASP A 115 -13.60 5.04 -11.45
C ASP A 115 -12.57 5.02 -10.32
N PHE A 116 -12.33 3.85 -9.71
CA PHE A 116 -11.30 3.70 -8.69
C PHE A 116 -9.91 3.75 -9.31
N VAL A 117 -9.68 3.07 -10.43
CA VAL A 117 -8.41 3.10 -11.17
C VAL A 117 -8.03 4.53 -11.53
N SER A 118 -8.97 5.34 -12.06
CA SER A 118 -8.71 6.77 -12.36
C SER A 118 -8.31 7.60 -11.14
N ARG A 119 -8.79 7.24 -9.95
CA ARG A 119 -8.38 7.91 -8.69
C ARG A 119 -7.03 7.41 -8.21
N ALA A 120 -6.78 6.11 -8.32
CA ALA A 120 -5.54 5.43 -7.96
C ALA A 120 -4.35 5.94 -8.79
N ASP A 121 -4.55 6.20 -10.07
CA ASP A 121 -3.53 6.76 -10.98
C ASP A 121 -2.98 8.11 -10.48
N ARG A 122 -3.79 8.92 -9.80
CA ARG A 122 -3.36 10.23 -9.25
C ARG A 122 -2.29 10.11 -8.16
N VAL A 123 -2.22 8.95 -7.51
CA VAL A 123 -1.20 8.63 -6.51
C VAL A 123 -0.22 7.59 -7.05
N SER A 124 -0.18 7.41 -8.37
CA SER A 124 0.66 6.41 -9.05
C SER A 124 0.44 4.97 -8.54
N LEU A 125 -0.79 4.63 -8.18
CA LEU A 125 -1.16 3.24 -7.84
C LEU A 125 -1.56 2.50 -9.12
N MET A 126 -0.54 2.25 -9.97
CA MET A 126 -0.69 1.69 -11.31
C MET A 126 0.52 0.81 -11.67
N ALA A 127 0.36 -0.09 -12.63
CA ALA A 127 1.46 -0.94 -13.08
C ALA A 127 2.67 -0.11 -13.56
N GLY A 128 3.87 -0.50 -13.16
CA GLY A 128 5.13 0.19 -13.42
C GLY A 128 5.55 1.18 -12.33
N ALA A 129 4.70 1.45 -11.35
CA ALA A 129 5.08 2.25 -10.18
C ALA A 129 5.64 1.36 -9.07
N SER A 130 6.60 1.87 -8.30
CA SER A 130 7.07 1.23 -7.07
C SER A 130 6.24 1.68 -5.88
N TRP A 131 5.80 0.69 -5.08
CA TRP A 131 5.14 0.88 -3.79
C TRP A 131 5.97 0.29 -2.65
N ASP A 132 7.30 0.27 -2.83
CA ASP A 132 8.24 -0.03 -1.76
C ASP A 132 8.06 0.95 -0.59
N GLU A 133 8.15 0.44 0.64
CA GLU A 133 7.97 1.25 1.86
C GLU A 133 9.00 2.38 1.97
N ASN A 134 10.22 2.18 1.45
CA ASN A 134 11.28 3.19 1.48
C ASN A 134 10.98 4.38 0.55
N LEU A 135 10.11 4.20 -0.44
CA LEU A 135 9.73 5.23 -1.41
C LEU A 135 8.37 5.85 -1.12
N ARG A 136 7.38 5.01 -0.79
CA ARG A 136 5.98 5.42 -0.64
C ARG A 136 5.52 5.51 0.80
N GLY A 137 6.41 5.20 1.75
CA GLY A 137 6.05 5.13 3.15
C GLY A 137 5.13 3.95 3.45
N THR A 138 4.58 3.94 4.65
CA THR A 138 3.64 2.92 5.08
C THR A 138 2.48 2.78 4.10
N ASN A 139 2.37 1.62 3.51
CA ASN A 139 1.32 1.18 2.61
C ASN A 139 1.22 -0.36 2.71
N ALA A 140 0.09 -0.94 2.36
CA ALA A 140 -0.09 -2.38 2.58
C ALA A 140 0.93 -3.24 1.83
N ILE A 141 1.31 -2.88 0.59
CA ILE A 141 2.22 -3.67 -0.24
C ILE A 141 3.63 -3.67 0.35
N GLY A 142 4.25 -2.49 0.46
CA GLY A 142 5.62 -2.36 0.96
C GLY A 142 5.76 -2.81 2.41
N THR A 143 4.75 -2.52 3.25
CA THR A 143 4.76 -2.95 4.65
C THR A 143 4.57 -4.46 4.79
N ALA A 144 3.73 -5.12 3.96
CA ALA A 144 3.60 -6.57 3.97
C ALA A 144 4.90 -7.28 3.55
N LEU A 145 5.62 -6.71 2.59
CA LEU A 145 6.95 -7.22 2.19
C LEU A 145 7.97 -7.05 3.32
N ALA A 146 7.99 -5.88 3.99
CA ALA A 146 8.92 -5.59 5.09
C ALA A 146 8.65 -6.44 6.36
N GLU A 147 7.39 -6.76 6.64
CA GLU A 147 6.97 -7.57 7.81
C GLU A 147 6.84 -9.06 7.48
N GLU A 148 6.99 -9.46 6.21
CA GLU A 148 6.79 -10.82 5.72
C GLU A 148 5.45 -11.44 6.20
N SER A 149 4.41 -10.63 6.28
CA SER A 149 3.10 -11.02 6.82
C SER A 149 1.95 -10.23 6.20
N PRO A 150 0.71 -10.73 6.27
CA PRO A 150 -0.45 -9.97 5.83
C PRO A 150 -0.60 -8.66 6.61
N VAL A 151 -0.85 -7.57 5.89
CA VAL A 151 -0.99 -6.22 6.46
C VAL A 151 -2.25 -5.55 5.93
N THR A 152 -2.95 -4.86 6.81
CA THR A 152 -4.01 -3.90 6.45
C THR A 152 -3.56 -2.51 6.85
N VAL A 153 -3.74 -1.54 5.95
CA VAL A 153 -3.45 -0.12 6.17
C VAL A 153 -4.71 0.69 5.88
N LEU A 154 -5.21 1.39 6.87
CA LEU A 154 -6.49 2.08 6.83
C LEU A 154 -6.29 3.61 6.76
N GLY A 155 -6.74 4.24 5.70
CA GLY A 155 -6.83 5.70 5.63
C GLY A 155 -5.57 6.42 6.10
N ALA A 156 -5.69 7.15 7.20
CA ALA A 156 -4.61 7.94 7.78
C ALA A 156 -3.46 7.14 8.41
N GLU A 157 -3.49 5.79 8.41
CA GLU A 157 -2.33 4.95 8.73
C GLU A 157 -1.26 5.02 7.63
N HIS A 158 -1.64 5.35 6.39
CA HIS A 158 -0.67 5.60 5.33
C HIS A 158 0.28 6.73 5.73
N PHE A 159 1.58 6.53 5.51
CA PHE A 159 2.59 7.55 5.85
C PHE A 159 2.35 8.86 5.10
N LEU A 160 2.16 8.79 3.80
CA LEU A 160 1.87 9.95 2.95
C LEU A 160 0.37 10.30 3.01
N GLN A 161 0.06 11.52 3.42
CA GLN A 161 -1.34 11.98 3.62
C GLN A 161 -2.21 11.86 2.37
N HIS A 162 -1.64 12.05 1.17
CA HIS A 162 -2.41 11.96 -0.07
C HIS A 162 -2.89 10.52 -0.37
N ASN A 163 -2.33 9.51 0.29
CA ASN A 163 -2.80 8.13 0.24
C ASN A 163 -3.93 7.84 1.26
N GLY A 164 -4.27 8.79 2.11
CA GLY A 164 -5.25 8.62 3.19
C GLY A 164 -6.69 8.32 2.75
N PHE A 165 -6.99 8.37 1.46
CA PHE A 165 -8.29 7.93 0.92
C PHE A 165 -8.34 6.42 0.64
N LEU A 166 -7.20 5.73 0.73
CA LEU A 166 -7.08 4.29 0.47
C LEU A 166 -7.36 3.48 1.74
N THR A 167 -7.96 2.32 1.54
CA THR A 167 -7.98 1.21 2.49
C THR A 167 -7.40 0.02 1.76
N CYS A 168 -6.25 -0.46 2.22
CA CYS A 168 -5.46 -1.44 1.51
C CYS A 168 -5.21 -2.67 2.38
N CYS A 169 -5.32 -3.87 1.79
CA CYS A 169 -4.88 -5.11 2.38
C CYS A 169 -3.88 -5.77 1.44
N ALA A 170 -2.79 -6.27 1.95
CA ALA A 170 -1.82 -7.05 1.17
C ALA A 170 -1.38 -8.30 1.95
N SER A 171 -1.02 -9.33 1.21
CA SER A 171 -0.43 -10.56 1.74
C SER A 171 0.74 -10.96 0.85
N PRO A 172 1.89 -11.35 1.42
CA PRO A 172 2.98 -11.88 0.63
C PRO A 172 2.58 -13.20 -0.04
N ILE A 173 3.12 -13.43 -1.23
CA ILE A 173 3.04 -14.69 -1.95
C ILE A 173 4.41 -15.32 -1.88
N TYR A 174 4.48 -16.53 -1.37
CA TYR A 174 5.73 -17.28 -1.26
C TYR A 174 5.89 -18.25 -2.42
N GLY A 175 7.11 -18.34 -2.94
CA GLY A 175 7.47 -19.36 -3.92
C GLY A 175 7.46 -20.79 -3.34
N PRO A 176 7.68 -21.81 -4.19
CA PRO A 176 7.74 -23.21 -3.75
C PRO A 176 8.86 -23.50 -2.74
N ASP A 177 9.87 -22.65 -2.69
CA ASP A 177 11.01 -22.69 -1.77
C ASP A 177 10.75 -21.93 -0.44
N GLY A 178 9.54 -21.39 -0.26
CA GLY A 178 9.15 -20.64 0.93
C GLY A 178 9.71 -19.22 1.00
N ARG A 179 10.16 -18.67 -0.12
CA ARG A 179 10.69 -17.32 -0.24
C ARG A 179 9.90 -16.51 -1.25
#